data_33a2bd437d7dae8a090ec961ed574540
#
_entry.id   33a2bd437d7dae8a090ec961ed574540
#
_cell.length_a   1.000
_cell.length_b   1.000
_cell.length_c   1.000
_cell.angle_alpha   90.00
_cell.angle_beta   90.00
_cell.angle_gamma   90.00
#
_symmetry.space_group_name_H-M   'P 1'
#
loop_
_entity.id
_entity.type
_entity.pdbx_description
1 polymer ?
#
loop_
_entity_poly.entity_id
_entity_poly.type
_entity_poly.pdbx_seq_one_letter_code
_entity_poly.pdbx_strand_id
1 'polypeptide(L)'
;IRVLAKVARDYDEPEAAVFQAALDGQGKMGTTYLPKNCAHFTTRTNVQFNWIPLSRAADVMDLLASVNLHGIQTSGNCIRNTTTDALAGIAPDEAIDPRPYAEILRQWTTLHPEFAFLPRKFKIAITGAKEDRAATGWHDVGLHMVKNEAGEIGFKVFVGGGMGRTPVIGTVIREFLPWNQIMNYIEAIVRVYNELGRRDNKYKARIKILVKAEGQAYIDAVEEEFRQIVDVDGGPHTVPQAEFDRVAAMFTTPALPVVADAAADEQALIEQTAKEPAFARWVARNVHAHKLAGLRAVTLS
;
A
#
# COMPACT_ATOMS: atom_id res chain seq x y z
N ILE A 1 -4.01 13.16 12.87
CA ILE A 1 -4.11 14.41 12.10
C ILE A 1 -3.46 15.57 12.86
N ARG A 2 -3.79 15.83 14.15
CA ARG A 2 -3.23 16.98 14.92
C ARG A 2 -1.71 16.97 14.97
N VAL A 3 -1.08 15.81 15.16
CA VAL A 3 0.38 15.65 15.16
C VAL A 3 0.98 15.97 13.79
N LEU A 4 0.40 15.45 12.70
CA LEU A 4 0.86 15.76 11.35
C LEU A 4 0.75 17.25 11.04
N ALA A 5 -0.35 17.89 11.45
CA ALA A 5 -0.52 19.32 11.31
C ALA A 5 0.51 20.14 12.14
N LYS A 6 0.87 19.64 13.33
CA LYS A 6 1.93 20.25 14.15
C LYS A 6 3.29 20.13 13.45
N VAL A 7 3.63 18.94 12.91
CA VAL A 7 4.88 18.75 12.19
C VAL A 7 4.96 19.72 11.00
N ALA A 8 3.87 19.84 10.21
CA ALA A 8 3.84 20.76 9.08
C ALA A 8 4.08 22.21 9.48
N ARG A 9 3.46 22.68 10.56
CA ARG A 9 3.57 24.10 10.99
C ARG A 9 4.87 24.42 11.67
N ASP A 10 5.36 23.54 12.52
CA ASP A 10 6.41 23.87 13.49
C ASP A 10 7.79 23.37 13.04
N TYR A 11 7.85 22.46 12.06
CA TYR A 11 9.08 21.79 11.67
C TYR A 11 9.34 21.80 10.14
N ASP A 12 8.31 21.87 9.29
CA ASP A 12 8.49 21.85 7.83
C ASP A 12 8.84 23.26 7.31
N GLU A 13 9.94 23.81 7.81
CA GLU A 13 10.41 25.16 7.46
C GLU A 13 11.90 25.13 7.09
N PRO A 14 12.25 25.38 5.82
CA PRO A 14 13.63 25.44 5.37
C PRO A 14 14.31 26.74 5.86
N GLU A 15 15.63 26.69 5.95
CA GLU A 15 16.42 27.91 6.04
C GLU A 15 16.13 28.84 4.83
N ALA A 16 16.01 30.15 5.10
CA ALA A 16 15.60 31.12 4.06
C ALA A 16 16.49 31.08 2.81
N ALA A 17 17.81 30.96 2.99
CA ALA A 17 18.74 30.86 1.87
C ALA A 17 18.56 29.58 1.03
N VAL A 18 18.29 28.45 1.68
CA VAL A 18 18.06 27.16 1.01
C VAL A 18 16.74 27.21 0.23
N PHE A 19 15.72 27.81 0.83
CA PHE A 19 14.41 27.94 0.19
C PHE A 19 14.48 28.89 -1.02
N GLN A 20 15.19 30.02 -0.90
CA GLN A 20 15.39 30.96 -2.01
C GLN A 20 16.18 30.30 -3.15
N ALA A 21 17.27 29.59 -2.86
CA ALA A 21 18.02 28.86 -3.88
C ALA A 21 17.17 27.81 -4.62
N ALA A 22 16.21 27.17 -3.92
CA ALA A 22 15.26 26.25 -4.54
C ALA A 22 14.26 26.97 -5.46
N LEU A 23 13.77 28.16 -5.07
CA LEU A 23 12.90 29.00 -5.88
C LEU A 23 13.62 29.47 -7.17
N ASP A 24 14.90 29.84 -7.05
CA ASP A 24 15.72 30.32 -8.18
C ASP A 24 16.18 29.18 -9.10
N GLY A 25 15.80 27.93 -8.82
CA GLY A 25 16.21 26.75 -9.59
C GLY A 25 17.68 26.37 -9.44
N GLN A 26 18.40 26.95 -8.48
CA GLN A 26 19.83 26.75 -8.26
C GLN A 26 20.15 25.62 -7.27
N GLY A 27 19.13 25.04 -6.63
CA GLY A 27 19.32 23.95 -5.66
C GLY A 27 19.54 22.60 -6.30
N LYS A 28 20.12 21.63 -5.56
CA LYS A 28 20.27 20.22 -5.98
C LYS A 28 18.94 19.52 -6.31
N MET A 29 17.82 20.11 -5.97
CA MET A 29 16.48 19.59 -6.24
C MET A 29 15.94 19.94 -7.62
N GLY A 30 16.70 20.69 -8.43
CA GLY A 30 16.30 21.11 -9.77
C GLY A 30 15.22 22.19 -9.76
N THR A 31 14.45 22.28 -10.83
CA THR A 31 13.41 23.31 -11.04
C THR A 31 12.10 23.02 -10.29
N THR A 32 12.04 21.98 -9.46
CA THR A 32 10.80 21.60 -8.76
C THR A 32 10.71 22.37 -7.44
N TYR A 33 9.80 23.32 -7.40
CA TYR A 33 9.39 23.97 -6.16
C TYR A 33 8.61 23.00 -5.27
N LEU A 34 9.04 22.84 -4.04
CA LEU A 34 8.32 22.09 -3.03
C LEU A 34 7.76 23.05 -1.98
N PRO A 35 6.44 23.07 -1.73
CA PRO A 35 5.85 23.93 -0.74
C PRO A 35 6.39 23.62 0.66
N LYS A 36 6.43 24.61 1.54
CA LYS A 36 6.79 24.52 2.95
C LYS A 36 5.55 24.62 3.85
N ASN A 37 5.70 24.29 5.12
CA ASN A 37 4.65 24.34 6.13
C ASN A 37 3.41 23.51 5.75
N CYS A 38 3.61 22.43 5.02
CA CYS A 38 2.53 21.56 4.58
C CYS A 38 2.91 20.08 4.58
N ALA A 39 1.91 19.22 4.68
CA ALA A 39 2.06 17.79 4.52
C ALA A 39 1.56 17.35 3.13
N HIS A 40 2.30 16.48 2.47
CA HIS A 40 1.90 15.86 1.21
C HIS A 40 1.46 14.42 1.45
N PHE A 41 0.17 14.13 1.25
CA PHE A 41 -0.35 12.77 1.29
C PHE A 41 -0.11 12.09 -0.05
N THR A 42 0.49 10.91 -0.01
CA THR A 42 0.86 10.17 -1.22
C THR A 42 -0.19 9.11 -1.59
N THR A 43 -0.19 8.69 -2.86
CA THR A 43 -1.01 7.57 -3.35
C THR A 43 -0.64 6.21 -2.73
N ARG A 44 0.38 6.16 -1.88
CA ARG A 44 0.83 4.98 -1.14
C ARG A 44 0.56 5.11 0.36
N THR A 45 -0.46 5.92 0.74
CA THR A 45 -0.87 6.13 2.13
C THR A 45 0.26 6.58 3.07
N ASN A 46 1.27 7.28 2.52
CA ASN A 46 2.34 7.91 3.27
C ASN A 46 2.14 9.42 3.36
N VAL A 47 2.81 10.05 4.32
CA VAL A 47 2.89 11.50 4.46
C VAL A 47 4.34 11.93 4.24
N GLN A 48 4.54 12.99 3.47
CA GLN A 48 5.84 13.59 3.22
C GLN A 48 5.88 15.02 3.75
N PHE A 49 6.98 15.36 4.39
CA PHE A 49 7.38 16.71 4.72
C PHE A 49 8.68 17.00 3.97
N ASN A 50 8.80 18.17 3.37
CA ASN A 50 9.87 18.42 2.41
C ASN A 50 11.06 19.15 3.03
N TRP A 51 10.86 19.86 4.15
CA TRP A 51 11.81 20.81 4.66
C TRP A 51 12.15 20.64 6.15
N ILE A 52 12.02 19.41 6.67
CA ILE A 52 12.45 19.13 8.05
C ILE A 52 13.98 19.27 8.14
N PRO A 53 14.51 20.22 8.93
CA PRO A 53 15.95 20.27 9.18
C PRO A 53 16.45 19.00 9.85
N LEU A 54 17.63 18.52 9.44
CA LEU A 54 18.18 17.27 10.00
C LEU A 54 18.35 17.36 11.52
N SER A 55 18.71 18.54 12.03
CA SER A 55 18.84 18.81 13.49
C SER A 55 17.54 18.67 14.28
N ARG A 56 16.38 18.73 13.59
CA ARG A 56 15.06 18.61 14.21
C ARG A 56 14.38 17.26 13.91
N ALA A 57 15.05 16.39 13.16
CA ALA A 57 14.48 15.11 12.74
C ALA A 57 14.12 14.21 13.93
N ALA A 58 14.94 14.18 15.00
CA ALA A 58 14.66 13.40 16.20
C ALA A 58 13.37 13.87 16.90
N ASP A 59 13.21 15.19 17.08
CA ASP A 59 12.00 15.78 17.68
C ASP A 59 10.72 15.38 16.91
N VAL A 60 10.82 15.37 15.56
CA VAL A 60 9.70 14.95 14.71
C VAL A 60 9.41 13.46 14.88
N MET A 61 10.44 12.61 14.96
CA MET A 61 10.26 11.17 15.19
C MET A 61 9.60 10.89 16.53
N ASP A 62 10.02 11.56 17.61
CA ASP A 62 9.41 11.44 18.92
C ASP A 62 7.95 11.89 18.92
N LEU A 63 7.66 12.99 18.23
CA LEU A 63 6.30 13.50 18.09
C LEU A 63 5.41 12.51 17.32
N LEU A 64 5.91 11.88 16.25
CA LEU A 64 5.19 10.85 15.50
C LEU A 64 5.01 9.57 16.35
N ALA A 65 6.03 9.15 17.08
CA ALA A 65 5.98 8.00 17.97
C ALA A 65 4.91 8.14 19.06
N SER A 66 4.65 9.37 19.53
CA SER A 66 3.59 9.65 20.53
C SER A 66 2.18 9.27 20.07
N VAL A 67 1.99 9.03 18.77
CA VAL A 67 0.73 8.59 18.16
C VAL A 67 0.89 7.30 17.37
N ASN A 68 1.91 6.50 17.69
CA ASN A 68 2.23 5.22 17.04
C ASN A 68 2.49 5.31 15.53
N LEU A 69 3.05 6.43 15.07
CA LEU A 69 3.50 6.62 13.69
C LEU A 69 5.02 6.49 13.61
N HIS A 70 5.51 5.95 12.50
CA HIS A 70 6.95 5.85 12.22
C HIS A 70 7.25 5.95 10.72
N GLY A 71 8.51 6.16 10.37
CA GLY A 71 8.98 6.29 8.99
C GLY A 71 9.59 5.02 8.38
N ILE A 72 9.52 3.86 9.06
CA ILE A 72 10.10 2.60 8.57
C ILE A 72 9.40 2.18 7.26
N GLN A 73 10.15 1.70 6.26
CA GLN A 73 9.67 1.29 4.94
C GLN A 73 8.99 2.39 4.10
N THR A 74 9.10 3.64 4.47
CA THR A 74 8.56 4.75 3.66
C THR A 74 9.52 5.18 2.54
N SER A 75 10.82 4.86 2.64
CA SER A 75 11.86 5.25 1.69
C SER A 75 12.91 4.15 1.51
N GLY A 76 13.83 4.30 0.55
CA GLY A 76 14.95 3.39 0.32
C GLY A 76 14.69 2.31 -0.76
N ASN A 77 15.73 1.49 -0.98
CA ASN A 77 15.71 0.33 -1.86
C ASN A 77 15.34 -0.93 -1.06
N CYS A 78 14.17 -0.92 -0.49
CA CYS A 78 13.60 -1.98 0.33
C CYS A 78 12.17 -2.28 -0.11
N ILE A 79 11.57 -3.30 0.47
CA ILE A 79 10.13 -3.47 0.41
C ILE A 79 9.50 -2.31 1.19
N ARG A 80 8.67 -1.53 0.48
CA ARG A 80 7.93 -0.41 1.06
C ARG A 80 6.71 -0.93 1.83
N ASN A 81 6.02 -0.03 2.52
CA ASN A 81 4.76 -0.38 3.16
C ASN A 81 3.83 -1.13 2.19
N THR A 82 3.19 -2.20 2.65
CA THR A 82 2.13 -2.89 1.91
C THR A 82 0.84 -2.08 2.03
N THR A 83 0.13 -1.88 0.93
CA THR A 83 -1.10 -1.07 0.91
C THR A 83 -2.31 -1.90 0.49
N THR A 84 -3.47 -1.47 0.98
CA THR A 84 -4.80 -1.91 0.53
C THR A 84 -5.56 -0.70 -0.03
N ASP A 85 -6.83 -0.86 -0.39
CA ASP A 85 -7.68 0.27 -0.77
C ASP A 85 -8.25 1.03 0.45
N ALA A 86 -8.76 2.23 0.21
CA ALA A 86 -9.30 3.10 1.27
C ALA A 86 -10.59 2.56 1.91
N LEU A 87 -11.29 1.62 1.27
CA LEU A 87 -12.53 1.02 1.75
C LEU A 87 -12.32 -0.41 2.26
N ALA A 88 -11.07 -0.86 2.41
CA ALA A 88 -10.76 -2.18 2.92
C ALA A 88 -11.39 -2.43 4.30
N GLY A 89 -12.06 -3.54 4.44
CA GLY A 89 -12.80 -3.96 5.63
C GLY A 89 -14.23 -3.42 5.72
N ILE A 90 -14.65 -2.52 4.81
CA ILE A 90 -15.99 -1.92 4.84
C ILE A 90 -16.75 -1.96 3.50
N ALA A 91 -16.08 -2.22 2.39
CA ALA A 91 -16.68 -2.22 1.06
C ALA A 91 -17.69 -3.37 0.88
N PRO A 92 -18.88 -3.12 0.26
CA PRO A 92 -19.87 -4.17 0.03
C PRO A 92 -19.43 -5.26 -0.95
N ASP A 93 -18.54 -4.91 -1.89
CA ASP A 93 -17.97 -5.82 -2.90
C ASP A 93 -16.72 -6.56 -2.44
N GLU A 94 -16.30 -6.36 -1.17
CA GLU A 94 -15.17 -7.05 -0.57
C GLU A 94 -15.56 -8.48 -0.18
N ALA A 95 -15.00 -9.44 -0.88
CA ALA A 95 -15.22 -10.85 -0.61
C ALA A 95 -14.35 -11.36 0.57
N ILE A 96 -13.19 -10.73 0.77
CA ILE A 96 -12.21 -11.11 1.78
C ILE A 96 -11.51 -9.82 2.27
N ASP A 97 -11.44 -9.63 3.58
CA ASP A 97 -10.73 -8.49 4.17
C ASP A 97 -9.21 -8.60 3.92
N PRO A 98 -8.59 -7.68 3.16
CA PRO A 98 -7.17 -7.76 2.84
C PRO A 98 -6.25 -7.26 3.97
N ARG A 99 -6.78 -6.58 4.98
CA ARG A 99 -5.98 -5.89 6.02
C ARG A 99 -5.14 -6.84 6.87
N PRO A 100 -5.64 -8.01 7.32
CA PRO A 100 -4.81 -8.97 8.06
C PRO A 100 -3.59 -9.44 7.26
N TYR A 101 -3.76 -9.72 5.98
CA TYR A 101 -2.68 -10.17 5.11
C TYR A 101 -1.65 -9.08 4.85
N ALA A 102 -2.11 -7.84 4.66
CA ALA A 102 -1.22 -6.69 4.53
C ALA A 102 -0.38 -6.47 5.79
N GLU A 103 -0.98 -6.63 6.96
CA GLU A 103 -0.28 -6.49 8.25
C GLU A 103 0.71 -7.63 8.50
N ILE A 104 0.38 -8.87 8.15
CA ILE A 104 1.32 -10.00 8.20
C ILE A 104 2.55 -9.68 7.35
N LEU A 105 2.36 -9.26 6.09
CA LEU A 105 3.46 -8.89 5.22
C LEU A 105 4.27 -7.71 5.77
N ARG A 106 3.61 -6.69 6.34
CA ARG A 106 4.28 -5.55 6.95
C ARG A 106 5.17 -5.99 8.11
N GLN A 107 4.67 -6.80 9.03
CA GLN A 107 5.44 -7.28 10.18
C GLN A 107 6.65 -8.10 9.73
N TRP A 108 6.46 -9.02 8.83
CA TRP A 108 7.51 -9.89 8.31
C TRP A 108 8.58 -9.13 7.51
N THR A 109 8.19 -8.18 6.67
CA THR A 109 9.13 -7.43 5.83
C THR A 109 9.87 -6.32 6.56
N THR A 110 9.39 -5.93 7.76
CA THR A 110 10.01 -4.89 8.57
C THR A 110 11.34 -5.39 9.11
N LEU A 111 12.43 -4.68 8.78
CA LEU A 111 13.81 -5.00 9.17
C LEU A 111 14.30 -6.39 8.69
N HIS A 112 13.63 -7.00 7.72
CA HIS A 112 14.10 -8.24 7.13
C HIS A 112 15.46 -8.01 6.43
N PRO A 113 16.50 -8.77 6.75
CA PRO A 113 17.86 -8.48 6.28
C PRO A 113 18.00 -8.56 4.77
N GLU A 114 17.36 -9.53 4.12
CA GLU A 114 17.43 -9.72 2.65
C GLU A 114 16.65 -8.62 1.88
N PHE A 115 15.73 -7.89 2.53
CA PHE A 115 14.86 -6.92 1.86
C PHE A 115 15.33 -5.48 1.99
N ALA A 116 16.49 -5.24 2.63
CA ALA A 116 17.01 -3.90 2.89
C ALA A 116 17.78 -3.29 1.72
N PHE A 117 18.40 -4.11 0.86
CA PHE A 117 19.33 -3.68 -0.20
C PHE A 117 18.92 -4.19 -1.58
N LEU A 118 17.65 -4.06 -1.92
CA LEU A 118 17.12 -4.44 -3.23
C LEU A 118 17.70 -3.56 -4.35
N PRO A 119 17.71 -4.00 -5.62
CA PRO A 119 18.17 -3.16 -6.74
C PRO A 119 17.45 -1.80 -6.80
N ARG A 120 16.16 -1.77 -6.44
CA ARG A 120 15.35 -0.54 -6.37
C ARG A 120 14.18 -0.72 -5.39
N LYS A 121 13.51 0.40 -5.03
CA LYS A 121 12.27 0.40 -4.24
C LYS A 121 11.27 -0.64 -4.75
N PHE A 122 10.66 -1.36 -3.84
CA PHE A 122 9.73 -2.44 -4.14
C PHE A 122 8.40 -2.21 -3.41
N LYS A 123 7.29 -2.37 -4.09
CA LYS A 123 5.97 -2.01 -3.58
C LYS A 123 4.99 -3.14 -3.76
N ILE A 124 4.23 -3.44 -2.71
CA ILE A 124 3.20 -4.47 -2.69
C ILE A 124 1.85 -3.80 -2.44
N ALA A 125 0.81 -4.23 -3.13
CA ALA A 125 -0.57 -3.85 -2.85
C ALA A 125 -1.47 -5.09 -2.87
N ILE A 126 -2.49 -5.09 -1.99
CA ILE A 126 -3.45 -6.18 -1.86
C ILE A 126 -4.86 -5.61 -2.01
N THR A 127 -5.71 -6.29 -2.74
CA THR A 127 -7.16 -6.04 -2.75
C THR A 127 -7.93 -7.31 -2.45
N GLY A 128 -9.00 -7.20 -1.67
CA GLY A 128 -9.95 -8.28 -1.41
C GLY A 128 -11.33 -7.99 -1.99
N ALA A 129 -11.47 -6.83 -2.65
CA ALA A 129 -12.67 -6.41 -3.30
C ALA A 129 -12.73 -6.85 -4.77
N LYS A 130 -13.93 -6.94 -5.32
CA LYS A 130 -14.14 -7.26 -6.73
C LYS A 130 -13.54 -6.18 -7.65
N GLU A 131 -13.69 -4.91 -7.24
CA GLU A 131 -13.08 -3.76 -7.91
C GLU A 131 -11.67 -3.55 -7.36
N ASP A 132 -10.67 -3.46 -8.24
CA ASP A 132 -9.27 -3.21 -7.86
C ASP A 132 -9.02 -1.72 -7.53
N ARG A 133 -9.54 -1.25 -6.41
CA ARG A 133 -9.30 0.10 -5.89
C ARG A 133 -7.90 0.28 -5.31
N ALA A 134 -7.21 -0.82 -5.01
CA ALA A 134 -5.82 -0.79 -4.55
C ALA A 134 -4.81 -0.60 -5.69
N ALA A 135 -5.28 -0.68 -6.95
CA ALA A 135 -4.46 -0.61 -8.15
C ALA A 135 -3.33 -1.65 -8.16
N THR A 136 -3.65 -2.88 -7.81
CA THR A 136 -2.69 -3.99 -7.67
C THR A 136 -1.87 -4.20 -8.93
N GLY A 137 -2.50 -4.09 -10.12
CA GLY A 137 -1.82 -4.22 -11.40
C GLY A 137 -0.71 -3.19 -11.66
N TRP A 138 -0.62 -2.09 -10.90
CA TRP A 138 0.43 -1.05 -11.06
C TRP A 138 1.58 -1.18 -10.07
N HIS A 139 1.57 -2.21 -9.25
CA HIS A 139 2.57 -2.41 -8.21
C HIS A 139 3.67 -3.37 -8.67
N ASP A 140 4.80 -3.33 -8.01
CA ASP A 140 5.90 -4.27 -8.28
C ASP A 140 5.42 -5.70 -8.02
N VAL A 141 4.58 -5.89 -6.98
CA VAL A 141 3.73 -7.06 -6.76
C VAL A 141 2.31 -6.59 -6.45
N GLY A 142 1.34 -7.14 -7.15
CA GLY A 142 -0.09 -6.98 -6.90
C GLY A 142 -0.70 -8.30 -6.48
N LEU A 143 -1.49 -8.27 -5.41
CA LEU A 143 -2.14 -9.44 -4.83
C LEU A 143 -3.65 -9.22 -4.86
N HIS A 144 -4.33 -9.95 -5.72
CA HIS A 144 -5.79 -9.93 -5.77
C HIS A 144 -6.33 -11.18 -5.07
N MET A 145 -7.06 -11.01 -3.99
CA MET A 145 -7.62 -12.13 -3.24
C MET A 145 -8.74 -12.79 -4.04
N VAL A 146 -8.67 -14.10 -4.14
CA VAL A 146 -9.59 -14.93 -4.89
C VAL A 146 -10.01 -16.16 -4.07
N LYS A 147 -11.10 -16.79 -4.47
CA LYS A 147 -11.47 -18.13 -4.01
C LYS A 147 -11.39 -19.09 -5.19
N ASN A 148 -10.84 -20.27 -4.94
CA ASN A 148 -10.88 -21.35 -5.92
C ASN A 148 -12.27 -22.05 -5.95
N GLU A 149 -12.43 -23.04 -6.78
CA GLU A 149 -13.70 -23.80 -6.92
C GLU A 149 -14.11 -24.51 -5.65
N ALA A 150 -13.16 -24.87 -4.77
CA ALA A 150 -13.42 -25.45 -3.46
C ALA A 150 -13.77 -24.39 -2.38
N GLY A 151 -13.76 -23.10 -2.73
CA GLY A 151 -14.01 -21.99 -1.81
C GLY A 151 -12.81 -21.61 -0.95
N GLU A 152 -11.63 -22.18 -1.19
CA GLU A 152 -10.41 -21.86 -0.46
C GLU A 152 -9.90 -20.48 -0.87
N ILE A 153 -9.40 -19.73 0.12
CA ILE A 153 -8.85 -18.38 -0.07
C ILE A 153 -7.41 -18.47 -0.58
N GLY A 154 -7.11 -17.62 -1.55
CA GLY A 154 -5.77 -17.47 -2.10
C GLY A 154 -5.59 -16.14 -2.78
N PHE A 155 -4.47 -16.01 -3.49
CA PHE A 155 -4.11 -14.81 -4.23
C PHE A 155 -3.87 -15.13 -5.71
N LYS A 156 -4.42 -14.30 -6.57
CA LYS A 156 -3.91 -14.11 -7.92
C LYS A 156 -2.76 -13.11 -7.86
N VAL A 157 -1.58 -13.50 -8.33
CA VAL A 157 -0.34 -12.74 -8.15
C VAL A 157 0.08 -12.08 -9.46
N PHE A 158 0.21 -10.76 -9.41
CA PHE A 158 0.74 -9.92 -10.48
C PHE A 158 2.16 -9.47 -10.12
N VAL A 159 3.07 -9.46 -11.07
CA VAL A 159 4.44 -8.96 -10.88
C VAL A 159 4.88 -8.06 -12.03
N GLY A 160 5.71 -7.09 -11.75
CA GLY A 160 6.32 -6.22 -12.74
C GLY A 160 5.46 -5.04 -13.18
N GLY A 161 4.43 -4.70 -12.42
CA GLY A 161 3.71 -3.45 -12.62
C GLY A 161 4.51 -2.23 -12.17
N GLY A 162 4.10 -1.06 -12.59
CA GLY A 162 4.72 0.17 -12.11
C GLY A 162 4.37 1.41 -12.89
N MET A 163 4.27 2.50 -12.15
CA MET A 163 4.12 3.85 -12.66
C MET A 163 5.47 4.48 -12.99
N GLY A 164 5.46 5.71 -13.39
CA GLY A 164 6.62 6.52 -13.75
C GLY A 164 6.66 6.82 -15.25
N ARG A 165 7.84 7.10 -15.78
CA ARG A 165 8.01 7.54 -17.19
C ARG A 165 7.45 6.54 -18.21
N THR A 166 7.48 5.24 -17.89
CA THR A 166 6.94 4.17 -18.74
C THR A 166 6.02 3.32 -17.86
N PRO A 167 4.73 3.64 -17.74
CA PRO A 167 3.79 2.85 -16.96
C PRO A 167 3.60 1.46 -17.60
N VAL A 168 3.50 0.44 -16.75
CA VAL A 168 3.31 -0.97 -17.13
C VAL A 168 2.34 -1.61 -16.17
N ILE A 169 1.41 -2.38 -16.69
CA ILE A 169 0.56 -3.29 -15.91
C ILE A 169 1.36 -4.58 -15.67
N GLY A 170 1.30 -5.09 -14.45
CA GLY A 170 1.97 -6.33 -14.06
C GLY A 170 1.43 -7.55 -14.82
N THR A 171 2.30 -8.52 -15.00
CA THR A 171 1.97 -9.82 -15.57
C THR A 171 1.45 -10.74 -14.46
N VAL A 172 0.39 -11.50 -14.73
CA VAL A 172 -0.04 -12.58 -13.83
C VAL A 172 0.99 -13.69 -13.92
N ILE A 173 1.61 -14.03 -12.78
CA ILE A 173 2.57 -15.13 -12.71
C ILE A 173 2.00 -16.35 -11.99
N ARG A 174 0.93 -16.17 -11.21
CA ARG A 174 0.22 -17.26 -10.56
C ARG A 174 -1.27 -16.92 -10.43
N GLU A 175 -2.14 -17.80 -10.90
CA GLU A 175 -3.60 -17.58 -10.87
C GLU A 175 -4.18 -17.86 -9.48
N PHE A 176 -3.62 -18.81 -8.73
CA PHE A 176 -4.00 -19.12 -7.37
C PHE A 176 -2.79 -19.52 -6.53
N LEU A 177 -2.53 -18.77 -5.50
CA LEU A 177 -1.56 -19.07 -4.44
C LEU A 177 -2.35 -19.22 -3.14
N PRO A 178 -2.27 -20.37 -2.42
CA PRO A 178 -2.89 -20.50 -1.11
C PRO A 178 -2.47 -19.36 -0.17
N TRP A 179 -3.40 -18.81 0.59
CA TRP A 179 -3.16 -17.60 1.38
C TRP A 179 -1.98 -17.73 2.35
N ASN A 180 -1.79 -18.91 2.94
CA ASN A 180 -0.74 -19.16 3.91
C ASN A 180 0.67 -19.28 3.31
N GLN A 181 0.78 -19.32 1.98
CA GLN A 181 2.06 -19.37 1.26
C GLN A 181 2.54 -17.99 0.80
N ILE A 182 1.84 -16.92 1.17
CA ILE A 182 2.12 -15.58 0.66
C ILE A 182 3.54 -15.10 0.98
N MET A 183 4.06 -15.37 2.18
CA MET A 183 5.41 -14.94 2.54
C MET A 183 6.47 -15.73 1.78
N ASN A 184 6.36 -17.05 1.69
CA ASN A 184 7.26 -17.90 0.91
C ASN A 184 7.31 -17.48 -0.56
N TYR A 185 6.16 -17.12 -1.15
CA TYR A 185 6.10 -16.71 -2.55
C TYR A 185 6.66 -15.31 -2.79
N ILE A 186 6.41 -14.36 -1.89
CA ILE A 186 7.03 -13.03 -1.94
C ILE A 186 8.55 -13.14 -1.79
N GLU A 187 9.03 -14.03 -0.92
CA GLU A 187 10.46 -14.27 -0.77
C GLU A 187 11.07 -14.78 -2.07
N ALA A 188 10.45 -15.76 -2.74
CA ALA A 188 10.90 -16.26 -4.03
C ALA A 188 10.97 -15.14 -5.09
N ILE A 189 9.93 -14.31 -5.20
CA ILE A 189 9.90 -13.16 -6.12
C ILE A 189 11.06 -12.19 -5.82
N VAL A 190 11.30 -11.89 -4.55
CA VAL A 190 12.31 -10.92 -4.14
C VAL A 190 13.72 -11.48 -4.29
N ARG A 191 13.97 -12.76 -4.00
CA ARG A 191 15.28 -13.42 -4.20
C ARG A 191 15.68 -13.39 -5.67
N VAL A 192 14.79 -13.83 -6.56
CA VAL A 192 15.04 -13.78 -8.01
C VAL A 192 15.27 -12.35 -8.50
N TYR A 193 14.47 -11.39 -7.99
CA TYR A 193 14.69 -9.98 -8.31
C TYR A 193 16.02 -9.45 -7.75
N ASN A 194 16.42 -9.88 -6.57
CA ASN A 194 17.65 -9.43 -5.92
C ASN A 194 18.90 -9.96 -6.66
N GLU A 195 18.80 -11.16 -7.20
CA GLU A 195 19.87 -11.81 -7.99
C GLU A 195 19.97 -11.21 -9.39
N LEU A 196 18.87 -11.17 -10.15
CA LEU A 196 18.86 -10.80 -11.56
C LEU A 196 18.66 -9.30 -11.82
N GLY A 197 18.23 -8.56 -10.81
CA GLY A 197 17.90 -7.13 -10.92
C GLY A 197 19.15 -6.26 -11.15
N ARG A 198 19.06 -5.32 -12.08
CA ARG A 198 20.17 -4.42 -12.41
C ARG A 198 20.48 -3.46 -11.26
N ARG A 199 21.78 -3.27 -10.97
CA ARG A 199 22.30 -2.34 -9.96
C ARG A 199 23.18 -1.24 -10.54
N ASP A 200 23.66 -1.43 -11.76
CA ASP A 200 24.52 -0.50 -12.50
C ASP A 200 23.79 0.77 -12.95
N ASN A 201 22.48 0.69 -13.18
CA ASN A 201 21.67 1.80 -13.66
C ASN A 201 20.35 1.92 -12.90
N LYS A 202 20.26 2.90 -11.98
CA LYS A 202 19.07 3.16 -11.15
C LYS A 202 17.77 3.39 -11.94
N TYR A 203 17.85 3.83 -13.19
CA TYR A 203 16.68 4.07 -14.04
C TYR A 203 16.15 2.79 -14.70
N LYS A 204 16.98 1.72 -14.73
CA LYS A 204 16.64 0.40 -15.26
C LYS A 204 16.57 -0.69 -14.19
N ALA A 205 16.63 -0.33 -12.92
CA ALA A 205 16.73 -1.24 -11.80
C ALA A 205 15.36 -1.72 -11.25
N ARG A 206 14.22 -1.15 -11.69
CA ARG A 206 12.90 -1.59 -11.24
C ARG A 206 12.56 -2.99 -11.75
N ILE A 207 11.88 -3.80 -10.93
CA ILE A 207 11.46 -5.17 -11.27
C ILE A 207 10.69 -5.24 -12.60
N LYS A 208 9.86 -4.25 -12.92
CA LYS A 208 9.13 -4.19 -14.19
C LYS A 208 10.02 -4.25 -15.44
N ILE A 209 11.26 -3.76 -15.32
CA ILE A 209 12.23 -3.82 -16.42
C ILE A 209 12.77 -5.24 -16.56
N LEU A 210 13.07 -5.90 -15.43
CA LEU A 210 13.50 -7.29 -15.41
C LEU A 210 12.43 -8.22 -15.96
N VAL A 211 11.20 -8.15 -15.42
CA VAL A 211 10.08 -8.99 -15.88
C VAL A 211 9.80 -8.82 -17.37
N LYS A 212 9.90 -7.58 -17.88
CA LYS A 212 9.73 -7.33 -19.32
C LYS A 212 10.87 -7.92 -20.16
N ALA A 213 12.09 -7.92 -19.65
CA ALA A 213 13.26 -8.41 -20.38
C ALA A 213 13.30 -9.95 -20.41
N GLU A 214 13.05 -10.59 -19.28
CA GLU A 214 13.19 -12.05 -19.11
C GLU A 214 11.89 -12.81 -19.44
N GLY A 215 10.74 -12.15 -19.35
CA GLY A 215 9.44 -12.78 -19.67
C GLY A 215 9.19 -14.07 -18.90
N GLN A 216 8.96 -15.17 -19.64
CA GLN A 216 8.67 -16.48 -19.03
C GLN A 216 9.82 -17.01 -18.18
N ALA A 217 11.07 -16.75 -18.57
CA ALA A 217 12.23 -17.20 -17.80
C ALA A 217 12.24 -16.64 -16.37
N TYR A 218 11.79 -15.39 -16.18
CA TYR A 218 11.62 -14.83 -14.84
C TYR A 218 10.56 -15.58 -14.03
N ILE A 219 9.43 -15.92 -14.66
CA ILE A 219 8.34 -16.65 -14.00
C ILE A 219 8.82 -18.04 -13.59
N ASP A 220 9.49 -18.75 -14.50
CA ASP A 220 10.03 -20.08 -14.23
C ASP A 220 11.06 -20.07 -13.09
N ALA A 221 11.91 -19.04 -13.03
CA ALA A 221 12.86 -18.86 -11.94
C ALA A 221 12.17 -18.62 -10.58
N VAL A 222 11.10 -17.83 -10.55
CA VAL A 222 10.30 -17.61 -9.34
C VAL A 222 9.62 -18.90 -8.87
N GLU A 223 9.06 -19.67 -9.80
CA GLU A 223 8.39 -20.94 -9.46
C GLU A 223 9.41 -22.00 -8.99
N GLU A 224 10.62 -22.01 -9.54
CA GLU A 224 11.69 -22.89 -9.08
C GLU A 224 12.16 -22.52 -7.67
N GLU A 225 12.42 -21.22 -7.43
CA GLU A 225 12.80 -20.73 -6.09
C GLU A 225 11.71 -21.01 -5.06
N PHE A 226 10.43 -20.83 -5.43
CA PHE A 226 9.32 -21.15 -4.55
C PHE A 226 9.24 -22.64 -4.21
N ARG A 227 9.48 -23.53 -5.19
CA ARG A 227 9.59 -24.98 -4.94
C ARG A 227 10.73 -25.29 -3.99
N GLN A 228 11.90 -24.67 -4.20
CA GLN A 228 13.03 -24.83 -3.31
C GLN A 228 12.67 -24.45 -1.87
N ILE A 229 12.05 -23.28 -1.67
CA ILE A 229 11.63 -22.80 -0.34
C ILE A 229 10.62 -23.74 0.31
N VAL A 230 9.65 -24.26 -0.44
CA VAL A 230 8.56 -25.07 0.16
C VAL A 230 8.96 -26.53 0.33
N ASP A 231 9.51 -27.16 -0.71
CA ASP A 231 9.70 -28.60 -0.76
C ASP A 231 11.03 -29.04 -0.13
N VAL A 232 12.08 -28.19 -0.22
CA VAL A 232 13.41 -28.50 0.31
C VAL A 232 13.64 -27.85 1.68
N ASP A 233 13.32 -26.55 1.81
CA ASP A 233 13.54 -25.80 3.05
C ASP A 233 12.37 -25.94 4.04
N GLY A 234 11.28 -26.62 3.64
CA GLY A 234 10.14 -26.94 4.48
C GLY A 234 9.17 -25.77 4.69
N GLY A 235 9.20 -24.76 3.81
CA GLY A 235 8.29 -23.62 3.84
C GLY A 235 8.40 -22.78 5.13
N PRO A 236 9.57 -22.23 5.44
CA PRO A 236 9.86 -21.61 6.74
C PRO A 236 8.95 -20.43 7.08
N HIS A 237 8.36 -19.81 6.05
CA HIS A 237 7.46 -18.67 6.19
C HIS A 237 6.00 -19.01 5.88
N THR A 238 5.62 -20.30 5.97
CA THR A 238 4.20 -20.70 5.88
C THR A 238 3.43 -20.10 7.06
N VAL A 239 2.40 -19.31 6.78
CA VAL A 239 1.63 -18.61 7.83
C VAL A 239 0.75 -19.61 8.57
N PRO A 240 0.96 -19.85 9.87
CA PRO A 240 0.06 -20.67 10.65
C PRO A 240 -1.32 -20.02 10.85
N GLN A 241 -2.37 -20.78 10.96
CA GLN A 241 -3.71 -20.25 11.24
C GLN A 241 -3.74 -19.39 12.51
N ALA A 242 -3.07 -19.83 13.57
CA ALA A 242 -3.00 -19.07 14.83
C ALA A 242 -2.38 -17.68 14.67
N GLU A 243 -1.38 -17.53 13.79
CA GLU A 243 -0.79 -16.22 13.50
C GLU A 243 -1.74 -15.34 12.70
N PHE A 244 -2.44 -15.92 11.72
CA PHE A 244 -3.48 -15.19 11.01
C PHE A 244 -4.57 -14.70 11.97
N ASP A 245 -5.06 -15.56 12.86
CA ASP A 245 -6.11 -15.22 13.83
C ASP A 245 -5.65 -14.11 14.79
N ARG A 246 -4.40 -14.16 15.24
CA ARG A 246 -3.79 -13.12 16.07
C ARG A 246 -3.79 -11.76 15.38
N VAL A 247 -3.41 -11.72 14.11
CA VAL A 247 -3.36 -10.47 13.33
C VAL A 247 -4.77 -10.01 12.95
N ALA A 248 -5.65 -10.92 12.55
CA ALA A 248 -7.04 -10.59 12.20
C ALA A 248 -7.80 -9.95 13.37
N ALA A 249 -7.51 -10.38 14.60
CA ALA A 249 -8.09 -9.80 15.81
C ALA A 249 -7.77 -8.30 16.02
N MET A 250 -6.75 -7.76 15.34
CA MET A 250 -6.42 -6.33 15.38
C MET A 250 -7.42 -5.48 14.57
N PHE A 251 -8.16 -6.10 13.66
CA PHE A 251 -9.08 -5.43 12.72
C PHE A 251 -10.54 -5.63 13.13
N THR A 252 -10.84 -5.45 14.39
CA THR A 252 -12.22 -5.51 14.90
C THR A 252 -13.03 -4.32 14.40
N THR A 253 -14.29 -4.58 14.04
CA THR A 253 -15.24 -3.50 13.76
C THR A 253 -15.53 -2.77 15.07
N PRO A 254 -15.33 -1.43 15.14
CA PRO A 254 -15.70 -0.68 16.34
C PRO A 254 -17.20 -0.81 16.60
N ALA A 255 -17.62 -0.64 17.85
CA ALA A 255 -19.03 -0.55 18.19
C ALA A 255 -19.60 0.71 17.50
N LEU A 256 -20.31 0.50 16.40
CA LEU A 256 -20.97 1.57 15.65
C LEU A 256 -22.39 1.75 16.19
N PRO A 257 -22.95 2.99 16.14
CA PRO A 257 -24.35 3.20 16.50
C PRO A 257 -25.28 2.27 15.71
N VAL A 258 -26.22 1.68 16.40
CA VAL A 258 -27.26 0.89 15.73
C VAL A 258 -28.14 1.84 14.94
N VAL A 259 -28.27 1.59 13.64
CA VAL A 259 -29.20 2.33 12.79
C VAL A 259 -30.59 1.72 12.99
N ALA A 260 -31.50 2.49 13.56
CA ALA A 260 -32.85 2.02 13.91
C ALA A 260 -33.67 1.66 12.67
N ASP A 261 -33.57 2.48 11.61
CA ASP A 261 -34.26 2.28 10.34
C ASP A 261 -33.38 2.71 9.16
N ALA A 262 -32.63 1.76 8.64
CA ALA A 262 -31.75 2.01 7.50
C ALA A 262 -32.49 2.38 6.21
N ALA A 263 -33.74 1.92 6.05
CA ALA A 263 -34.55 2.25 4.87
C ALA A 263 -35.05 3.68 4.93
N ALA A 264 -35.50 4.15 6.10
CA ALA A 264 -35.90 5.54 6.29
C ALA A 264 -34.72 6.50 6.09
N ASP A 265 -33.52 6.16 6.59
CA ASP A 265 -32.31 6.97 6.40
C ASP A 265 -31.89 7.05 4.92
N GLU A 266 -31.99 5.95 4.17
CA GLU A 266 -31.75 5.95 2.73
C GLU A 266 -32.75 6.82 1.98
N GLN A 267 -34.01 6.71 2.31
CA GLN A 267 -35.09 7.53 1.72
C GLN A 267 -34.86 9.03 2.00
N ALA A 268 -34.48 9.37 3.23
CA ALA A 268 -34.16 10.75 3.60
C ALA A 268 -32.99 11.32 2.82
N LEU A 269 -31.95 10.50 2.58
CA LEU A 269 -30.82 10.88 1.75
C LEU A 269 -31.21 11.13 0.30
N ILE A 270 -32.06 10.26 -0.28
CA ILE A 270 -32.59 10.41 -1.63
C ILE A 270 -33.38 11.72 -1.74
N GLU A 271 -34.27 12.00 -0.79
CA GLU A 271 -35.06 13.21 -0.78
C GLU A 271 -34.21 14.47 -0.65
N GLN A 272 -33.19 14.45 0.20
CA GLN A 272 -32.31 15.59 0.37
C GLN A 272 -31.47 15.85 -0.87
N THR A 273 -30.93 14.81 -1.50
CA THR A 273 -30.17 14.94 -2.75
C THR A 273 -31.02 15.43 -3.91
N ALA A 274 -32.32 15.07 -3.94
CA ALA A 274 -33.26 15.57 -4.95
C ALA A 274 -33.54 17.08 -4.80
N LYS A 275 -33.53 17.61 -3.57
CA LYS A 275 -33.77 19.02 -3.29
C LYS A 275 -32.55 19.92 -3.57
N GLU A 276 -31.34 19.38 -3.44
CA GLU A 276 -30.11 20.18 -3.50
C GLU A 276 -29.08 19.59 -4.48
N PRO A 277 -29.02 20.11 -5.72
CA PRO A 277 -28.10 19.56 -6.75
C PRO A 277 -26.62 19.64 -6.37
N ALA A 278 -26.19 20.61 -5.56
CA ALA A 278 -24.82 20.70 -5.08
C ALA A 278 -24.49 19.56 -4.11
N PHE A 279 -25.41 19.28 -3.20
CA PHE A 279 -25.29 18.16 -2.26
C PHE A 279 -25.33 16.80 -3.00
N ALA A 280 -26.22 16.65 -3.97
CA ALA A 280 -26.26 15.45 -4.80
C ALA A 280 -24.91 15.16 -5.48
N ARG A 281 -24.27 16.19 -6.07
CA ARG A 281 -22.94 16.04 -6.67
C ARG A 281 -21.86 15.69 -5.65
N TRP A 282 -21.96 16.27 -4.46
CA TRP A 282 -21.02 15.96 -3.38
C TRP A 282 -21.19 14.52 -2.90
N VAL A 283 -22.42 14.08 -2.65
CA VAL A 283 -22.75 12.70 -2.25
C VAL A 283 -22.23 11.70 -3.28
N ALA A 284 -22.50 11.92 -4.56
CA ALA A 284 -22.08 11.03 -5.64
C ALA A 284 -20.54 10.84 -5.73
N ARG A 285 -19.75 11.80 -5.23
CA ARG A 285 -18.30 11.78 -5.30
C ARG A 285 -17.62 11.33 -4.02
N ASN A 286 -18.24 11.56 -2.88
CA ASN A 286 -17.58 11.46 -1.58
C ASN A 286 -18.23 10.43 -0.64
N VAL A 287 -19.44 9.96 -0.95
CA VAL A 287 -20.17 9.00 -0.10
C VAL A 287 -20.18 7.64 -0.76
N HIS A 288 -19.67 6.65 -0.05
CA HIS A 288 -19.55 5.28 -0.51
C HIS A 288 -20.42 4.36 0.33
N ALA A 289 -20.99 3.34 -0.30
CA ALA A 289 -21.75 2.32 0.40
C ALA A 289 -20.86 1.56 1.41
N HIS A 290 -21.43 1.17 2.52
CA HIS A 290 -20.79 0.34 3.52
C HIS A 290 -21.43 -1.05 3.52
N LYS A 291 -20.66 -2.12 3.84
CA LYS A 291 -21.18 -3.49 3.92
C LYS A 291 -22.29 -3.70 4.96
N LEU A 292 -22.33 -2.85 5.98
CA LEU A 292 -23.40 -2.83 6.98
C LEU A 292 -24.46 -1.81 6.55
N ALA A 293 -25.74 -2.24 6.53
CA ALA A 293 -26.86 -1.39 6.17
C ALA A 293 -26.96 -0.16 7.09
N GLY A 294 -27.36 0.97 6.55
CA GLY A 294 -27.51 2.24 7.26
C GLY A 294 -26.21 3.00 7.51
N LEU A 295 -25.05 2.40 7.20
CA LEU A 295 -23.76 3.07 7.32
C LEU A 295 -23.22 3.52 5.97
N ARG A 296 -22.37 4.53 5.99
CA ARG A 296 -21.67 5.07 4.81
C ARG A 296 -20.23 5.39 5.15
N ALA A 297 -19.36 5.26 4.16
CA ALA A 297 -18.01 5.82 4.22
C ALA A 297 -18.01 7.19 3.51
N VAL A 298 -17.32 8.16 4.11
CA VAL A 298 -17.25 9.51 3.55
C VAL A 298 -15.79 9.87 3.31
N THR A 299 -15.47 10.22 2.06
CA THR A 299 -14.18 10.78 1.70
C THR A 299 -14.19 12.28 1.93
N LEU A 300 -13.29 12.77 2.78
CA LEU A 300 -13.05 14.20 2.98
C LEU A 300 -11.95 14.66 2.04
N SER A 301 -12.23 15.68 1.25
CA SER A 301 -11.30 16.27 0.28
C SER A 301 -11.01 17.74 0.60
#